data_5629b4f629d94d76dfae1d05b6c8bbfd
#
_entry.id   5629b4f629d94d76dfae1d05b6c8bbfd
#
_cell.length_a   1.000
_cell.length_b   1.000
_cell.length_c   1.000
_cell.angle_alpha   90.00
_cell.angle_beta   90.00
_cell.angle_gamma   90.00
#
_symmetry.space_group_name_H-M   'P 1'
#
loop_
_entity.id
_entity.type
_entity.pdbx_description
1 polymer ?
#
loop_
_entity_poly.entity_id
_entity_poly.type
_entity_poly.pdbx_seq_one_letter_code
_entity_poly.pdbx_strand_id
1 'polypeptide(L)'
;WGATSPTSGVSIAFRWDGQMHALGCPSGTIHCETFAINARGDIVGEALVSIGAGDVAFLHRDGVFYRLADLVQDAPGWQFDIARAINDAGQIVGTGRLDGKGHAFLLTPR
;
A
#
# COMPACT_ATOMS: atom_id res chain seq x y z
N TRP A 1 4.57 -12.66 -4.08
CA TRP A 1 4.21 -12.67 -2.68
C TRP A 1 4.86 -11.50 -1.97
N GLY A 2 4.08 -10.83 -1.14
CA GLY A 2 4.55 -9.76 -0.29
C GLY A 2 4.30 -10.10 1.17
N ALA A 3 5.23 -9.69 2.04
CA ALA A 3 5.13 -9.89 3.47
C ALA A 3 5.97 -8.84 4.19
N THR A 4 5.88 -8.80 5.51
CA THR A 4 6.70 -7.92 6.33
C THR A 4 7.69 -8.74 7.13
N SER A 5 8.87 -8.16 7.36
CA SER A 5 9.90 -8.76 8.20
C SER A 5 10.29 -7.76 9.27
N PRO A 6 9.93 -7.98 10.53
CA PRO A 6 10.34 -7.08 11.59
C PRO A 6 11.83 -7.25 11.87
N THR A 7 12.55 -6.15 11.86
CA THR A 7 13.95 -6.09 12.24
C THR A 7 14.15 -4.85 13.09
N SER A 8 14.63 -5.02 14.31
CA SER A 8 14.84 -3.90 15.25
C SER A 8 13.58 -3.05 15.47
N GLY A 9 12.40 -3.70 15.48
CA GLY A 9 11.12 -3.02 15.66
C GLY A 9 10.61 -2.30 14.44
N VAL A 10 11.27 -2.43 13.30
CA VAL A 10 10.87 -1.83 12.02
C VAL A 10 10.48 -2.93 11.07
N SER A 11 9.34 -2.77 10.40
CA SER A 11 8.86 -3.70 9.38
C SER A 11 9.20 -3.18 8.00
N ILE A 12 9.71 -4.04 7.14
CA ILE A 12 9.97 -3.72 5.74
C ILE A 12 9.26 -4.74 4.85
N ALA A 13 8.87 -4.30 3.66
CA ALA A 13 8.22 -5.17 2.68
C ALA A 13 9.25 -6.02 1.94
N PHE A 14 8.86 -7.25 1.57
CA PHE A 14 9.68 -8.08 0.71
C PHE A 14 8.81 -8.88 -0.27
N ARG A 15 9.45 -9.37 -1.32
CA ARG A 15 8.81 -10.22 -2.33
C ARG A 15 9.61 -11.53 -2.47
N TRP A 16 8.88 -12.64 -2.63
CA TRP A 16 9.44 -13.95 -2.89
C TRP A 16 9.05 -14.42 -4.30
N ASP A 17 10.05 -14.76 -5.11
CA ASP A 17 9.85 -15.32 -6.46
C ASP A 17 10.84 -16.46 -6.75
N GLY A 18 11.19 -17.24 -5.74
CA GLY A 18 12.31 -18.18 -5.76
C GLY A 18 13.54 -17.59 -5.10
N GLN A 19 13.57 -16.28 -4.92
CA GLN A 19 14.55 -15.54 -4.13
C GLN A 19 13.84 -14.48 -3.32
N MET A 20 14.40 -14.16 -2.16
CA MET A 20 13.87 -13.11 -1.30
C MET A 20 14.36 -11.75 -1.80
N HIS A 21 13.42 -10.85 -2.06
CA HIS A 21 13.72 -9.47 -2.45
C HIS A 21 13.18 -8.51 -1.41
N ALA A 22 14.07 -7.82 -0.72
CA ALA A 22 13.66 -6.73 0.16
C ALA A 22 13.24 -5.55 -0.71
N LEU A 23 11.98 -5.10 -0.56
CA LEU A 23 11.45 -3.98 -1.34
C LEU A 23 11.70 -2.64 -0.66
N GLY A 24 11.99 -2.65 0.65
CA GLY A 24 12.05 -1.44 1.44
C GLY A 24 10.66 -0.90 1.73
N CYS A 25 10.56 0.41 1.92
CA CYS A 25 9.29 1.10 2.15
C CYS A 25 9.23 2.36 1.29
N PRO A 26 8.03 2.93 1.08
CA PRO A 26 7.92 4.21 0.37
C PRO A 26 8.75 5.31 1.04
N SER A 27 9.27 6.23 0.24
CA SER A 27 10.04 7.36 0.76
C SER A 27 9.25 8.17 1.77
N GLY A 28 9.91 8.58 2.86
CA GLY A 28 9.28 9.38 3.90
C GLY A 28 8.44 8.56 4.89
N THR A 29 8.50 7.23 4.83
CA THR A 29 7.77 6.36 5.76
C THR A 29 8.73 5.69 6.73
N ILE A 30 8.19 5.32 7.91
CA ILE A 30 8.97 4.70 8.99
C ILE A 30 9.00 3.18 8.80
N HIS A 31 7.85 2.58 8.50
CA HIS A 31 7.73 1.16 8.20
C HIS A 31 6.53 0.93 7.29
N CYS A 32 6.44 -0.26 6.73
CA CYS A 32 5.34 -0.61 5.85
C CYS A 32 5.01 -2.11 5.97
N GLU A 33 3.79 -2.45 5.55
CA GLU A 33 3.32 -3.83 5.48
C GLU A 33 2.64 -4.06 4.14
N THR A 34 2.85 -5.23 3.58
CA THR A 34 2.20 -5.65 2.35
C THR A 34 1.05 -6.60 2.69
N PHE A 35 -0.07 -6.46 1.98
CA PHE A 35 -1.26 -7.28 2.21
C PHE A 35 -1.63 -8.15 1.01
N ALA A 36 -1.29 -7.74 -0.20
CA ALA A 36 -1.69 -8.49 -1.38
C ALA A 36 -0.77 -8.23 -2.55
N ILE A 37 -0.72 -9.21 -3.45
CA ILE A 37 0.03 -9.15 -4.71
C ILE A 37 -0.84 -9.76 -5.80
N ASN A 38 -0.78 -9.23 -7.02
CA ASN A 38 -1.47 -9.81 -8.17
C ASN A 38 -0.49 -10.54 -9.09
N ALA A 39 -0.99 -11.12 -10.18
CA ALA A 39 -0.16 -11.90 -11.12
C ALA A 39 0.88 -11.06 -11.86
N ARG A 40 0.70 -9.75 -11.92
CA ARG A 40 1.67 -8.83 -12.53
C ARG A 40 2.81 -8.45 -11.60
N GLY A 41 2.73 -8.84 -10.32
CA GLY A 41 3.68 -8.45 -9.31
C GLY A 41 3.39 -7.10 -8.67
N ASP A 42 2.23 -6.51 -8.91
CA ASP A 42 1.80 -5.29 -8.22
C ASP A 42 1.49 -5.63 -6.77
N ILE A 43 1.99 -4.85 -5.84
CA ILE A 43 1.87 -5.09 -4.40
C ILE A 43 1.18 -3.90 -3.76
N VAL A 44 0.23 -4.17 -2.88
CA VAL A 44 -0.47 -3.12 -2.13
C VAL A 44 -0.34 -3.36 -0.64
N GLY A 45 -0.44 -2.29 0.13
CA GLY A 45 -0.33 -2.38 1.59
C GLY A 45 -0.52 -1.03 2.25
N GLU A 46 0.07 -0.92 3.43
CA GLU A 46 0.06 0.32 4.21
C GLU A 46 1.47 0.70 4.63
N ALA A 47 1.68 1.98 4.86
CA ALA A 47 2.92 2.50 5.38
C ALA A 47 2.64 3.57 6.44
N LEU A 48 3.50 3.66 7.43
CA LEU A 48 3.39 4.64 8.50
C LEU A 48 4.35 5.80 8.21
N VAL A 49 3.81 6.99 8.08
CA VAL A 49 4.61 8.20 7.80
C VAL A 49 5.32 8.67 9.05
N SER A 50 4.60 8.75 10.16
CA SER A 50 5.17 9.12 11.46
C SER A 50 4.24 8.65 12.57
N ILE A 51 4.79 8.49 13.77
CA ILE A 51 3.98 8.11 14.91
C ILE A 51 2.90 9.18 15.15
N GLY A 52 1.64 8.74 15.14
CA GLY A 52 0.49 9.62 15.34
C GLY A 52 -0.06 10.25 14.06
N ALA A 53 0.60 10.12 12.92
CA ALA A 53 0.12 10.67 11.66
C ALA A 53 -0.81 9.72 10.90
N GLY A 54 -0.91 8.46 11.33
CA GLY A 54 -1.72 7.45 10.68
C GLY A 54 -1.02 6.79 9.49
N ASP A 55 -1.72 5.85 8.89
CA ASP A 55 -1.20 5.06 7.79
C ASP A 55 -1.54 5.68 6.45
N VAL A 56 -0.76 5.35 5.42
CA VAL A 56 -1.06 5.68 4.03
C VAL A 56 -1.04 4.39 3.20
N ALA A 57 -2.04 4.23 2.34
CA ALA A 57 -2.09 3.10 1.42
C ALA A 57 -1.10 3.32 0.28
N PHE A 58 -0.43 2.24 -0.14
CA PHE A 58 0.54 2.32 -1.23
C PHE A 58 0.32 1.22 -2.26
N LEU A 59 0.84 1.48 -3.46
CA LEU A 59 1.00 0.51 -4.55
C LEU A 59 2.49 0.47 -4.91
N HIS A 60 3.04 -0.73 -5.01
CA HIS A 60 4.39 -0.94 -5.54
C HIS A 60 4.26 -1.60 -6.91
N ARG A 61 4.78 -0.95 -7.95
CA ARG A 61 4.73 -1.41 -9.33
C ARG A 61 6.03 -1.05 -10.05
N ASP A 62 6.61 -2.03 -10.74
CA ASP A 62 7.81 -1.82 -11.57
C ASP A 62 8.96 -1.18 -10.78
N GLY A 63 9.13 -1.59 -9.53
CA GLY A 63 10.21 -1.10 -8.67
C GLY A 63 9.94 0.25 -8.02
N VAL A 64 8.74 0.82 -8.17
CA VAL A 64 8.40 2.15 -7.66
C VAL A 64 7.24 2.07 -6.69
N PHE A 65 7.36 2.78 -5.57
CA PHE A 65 6.26 2.95 -4.61
C PHE A 65 5.44 4.19 -4.98
N TYR A 66 4.12 4.03 -4.98
CA TYR A 66 3.17 5.12 -5.18
C TYR A 66 2.24 5.19 -3.97
N ARG A 67 1.94 6.38 -3.49
CA ARG A 67 0.83 6.58 -2.56
C ARG A 67 -0.45 6.58 -3.36
N LEU A 68 -1.49 5.86 -2.89
CA LEU A 68 -2.75 5.81 -3.63
C LEU A 68 -3.37 7.21 -3.78
N ALA A 69 -3.19 8.07 -2.78
CA ALA A 69 -3.70 9.45 -2.86
C ALA A 69 -3.12 10.22 -4.05
N ASP A 70 -1.90 9.90 -4.49
CA ASP A 70 -1.25 10.56 -5.63
C ASP A 70 -1.73 10.00 -6.97
N LEU A 71 -2.27 8.77 -6.97
CA LEU A 71 -2.73 8.10 -8.19
C LEU A 71 -4.21 8.35 -8.47
N VAL A 72 -4.99 8.68 -7.45
CA VAL A 72 -6.43 8.85 -7.57
C VAL A 72 -6.77 10.29 -7.87
N GLN A 73 -7.59 10.49 -8.90
CA GLN A 73 -8.09 11.80 -9.28
C GLN A 73 -9.57 11.90 -8.89
N ASP A 74 -10.04 13.12 -8.68
CA ASP A 74 -11.44 13.41 -8.41
C ASP A 74 -11.99 12.69 -7.17
N ALA A 75 -11.18 12.62 -6.11
CA ALA A 75 -11.57 12.01 -4.86
C ALA A 75 -11.42 12.98 -3.69
N PRO A 76 -12.11 14.14 -3.73
CA PRO A 76 -11.97 15.13 -2.64
C PRO A 76 -12.48 14.55 -1.32
N GLY A 77 -11.76 14.87 -0.25
CA GLY A 77 -12.13 14.42 1.10
C GLY A 77 -11.72 13.02 1.45
N TRP A 78 -11.21 12.23 0.50
CA TRP A 78 -10.74 10.88 0.76
C TRP A 78 -9.32 10.83 1.29
N GLN A 79 -9.11 9.96 2.29
CA GLN A 79 -7.80 9.51 2.74
C GLN A 79 -7.74 7.99 2.57
N PHE A 80 -6.74 7.50 1.86
CA PHE A 80 -6.57 6.06 1.64
C PHE A 80 -5.56 5.55 2.66
N ASP A 81 -6.05 4.83 3.67
CA ASP A 81 -5.22 4.41 4.79
C ASP A 81 -4.58 3.04 4.56
N ILE A 82 -5.36 2.07 4.10
CA ILE A 82 -4.92 0.69 3.93
C ILE A 82 -5.44 0.15 2.61
N ALA A 83 -4.55 -0.38 1.77
CA ALA A 83 -4.93 -1.16 0.60
C ALA A 83 -4.82 -2.64 0.95
N ARG A 84 -5.93 -3.37 0.90
CA ARG A 84 -6.00 -4.74 1.41
C ARG A 84 -5.93 -5.81 0.34
N ALA A 85 -6.34 -5.51 -0.88
CA ALA A 85 -6.35 -6.49 -1.96
C ALA A 85 -6.20 -5.81 -3.31
N ILE A 86 -5.65 -6.53 -4.25
CA ILE A 86 -5.51 -6.12 -5.64
C ILE A 86 -5.75 -7.34 -6.53
N ASN A 87 -6.49 -7.17 -7.63
CA ASN A 87 -6.71 -8.23 -8.60
C ASN A 87 -5.84 -8.02 -9.85
N ASP A 88 -5.94 -8.96 -10.80
CA ASP A 88 -5.14 -8.91 -12.02
C ASP A 88 -5.58 -7.81 -12.99
N ALA A 89 -6.79 -7.30 -12.84
CA ALA A 89 -7.24 -6.13 -13.56
C ALA A 89 -6.73 -4.81 -12.98
N GLY A 90 -6.03 -4.89 -11.83
CA GLY A 90 -5.48 -3.71 -11.17
C GLY A 90 -6.46 -3.00 -10.25
N GLN A 91 -7.64 -3.58 -10.00
CA GLN A 91 -8.59 -3.01 -9.06
C GLN A 91 -8.09 -3.20 -7.63
N ILE A 92 -8.17 -2.17 -6.82
CA ILE A 92 -7.67 -2.15 -5.45
C ILE A 92 -8.83 -1.87 -4.50
N VAL A 93 -8.96 -2.70 -3.47
CA VAL A 93 -9.93 -2.47 -2.39
C VAL A 93 -9.18 -2.25 -1.09
N GLY A 94 -9.77 -1.47 -0.22
CA GLY A 94 -9.18 -1.18 1.08
C GLY A 94 -10.11 -0.36 1.94
N THR A 95 -9.52 0.25 2.96
CA THR A 95 -10.24 1.12 3.88
C THR A 95 -9.54 2.46 3.98
N GLY A 96 -10.33 3.48 4.20
CA GLY A 96 -9.85 4.83 4.36
C GLY A 96 -10.87 5.68 5.04
N ARG A 97 -10.77 6.98 4.86
CA ARG A 97 -11.67 7.95 5.47
C ARG A 97 -12.18 8.91 4.41
N LEU A 98 -13.50 9.12 4.43
CA LEU A 98 -14.14 10.15 3.62
C LEU A 98 -14.68 11.20 4.58
N ASP A 99 -14.15 12.42 4.48
CA ASP A 99 -14.48 13.53 5.37
C ASP A 99 -14.35 13.14 6.85
N GLY A 100 -13.30 12.39 7.17
CA GLY A 100 -12.99 11.96 8.53
C GLY A 100 -13.74 10.73 9.02
N LYS A 101 -14.59 10.11 8.17
CA LYS A 101 -15.37 8.92 8.54
C LYS A 101 -14.84 7.69 7.82
N GLY A 102 -14.76 6.57 8.54
CA GLY A 102 -14.28 5.31 7.98
C GLY A 102 -15.18 4.76 6.89
N HIS A 103 -14.58 4.39 5.75
CA HIS A 103 -15.27 3.79 4.61
C HIS A 103 -14.37 2.79 3.92
N ALA A 104 -15.00 1.78 3.28
CA ALA A 104 -14.30 0.96 2.30
C ALA A 104 -14.22 1.71 0.98
N PHE A 105 -13.18 1.41 0.18
CA PHE A 105 -13.05 1.97 -1.16
C PHE A 105 -12.74 0.88 -2.18
N LEU A 106 -13.10 1.16 -3.42
CA LEU A 106 -12.70 0.39 -4.60
C LEU A 106 -12.12 1.37 -5.62
N LEU A 107 -10.89 1.13 -6.01
CA LEU A 107 -10.23 1.90 -7.06
C LEU A 107 -10.13 1.05 -8.32
N THR A 108 -10.53 1.60 -9.43
CA THR A 108 -10.47 0.93 -10.73
C THR A 108 -9.55 1.74 -11.65
N PRO A 109 -8.57 1.10 -12.30
CA PRO A 109 -7.73 1.79 -13.28
C PRO A 109 -8.57 2.32 -14.43
N ARG A 110 -8.16 3.46 -14.94
CA ARG A 110 -8.79 4.04 -16.13
C ARG A 110 -8.04 3.67 -17.40
#